data_f094946facab4d59a10a22df1439acce
#
_entry.id   f094946facab4d59a10a22df1439acce
#
_cell.length_a   1.000
_cell.length_b   1.000
_cell.length_c   1.000
_cell.angle_alpha   90.00
_cell.angle_beta   90.00
_cell.angle_gamma   90.00
#
_symmetry.space_group_name_H-M   'P 1'
#
loop_
_entity.id
_entity.type
_entity.pdbx_description
1 polymer ?
#
loop_
_entity_poly.entity_id
_entity_poly.type
_entity_poly.pdbx_seq_one_letter_code
_entity_poly.pdbx_strand_id
1 'polypeptide(L)'
;MSQNLDDALKAIQDIVGKVEGIRAAPEYATDKVPPGTWSMVFPVSGEYTEKPTGTMKGLHAIGLYVYTPRIDLAKTLAKIIPLGDKVAGAILDEPTLYDTASSVGAINYEFNMALNVGTISAPAYVAGWSFVIYDVKIDNTEILA
;
A
#
# COMPACT_ATOMS: atom_id res chain seq x y z
N MET A 1 -17.33 -12.64 -9.91
CA MET A 1 -17.28 -11.17 -9.71
C MET A 1 -16.08 -10.61 -10.45
N SER A 2 -16.27 -9.44 -11.04
CA SER A 2 -15.16 -8.74 -11.69
C SER A 2 -14.20 -8.15 -10.64
N GLN A 3 -12.91 -8.20 -10.95
CA GLN A 3 -11.87 -7.60 -10.14
C GLN A 3 -11.33 -6.36 -10.85
N ASN A 4 -10.89 -5.36 -10.11
CA ASN A 4 -10.26 -4.19 -10.69
C ASN A 4 -9.20 -3.60 -9.73
N LEU A 5 -8.30 -2.82 -10.29
CA LEU A 5 -7.18 -2.26 -9.54
C LEU A 5 -7.65 -1.30 -8.43
N ASP A 6 -8.65 -0.47 -8.71
CA ASP A 6 -9.17 0.49 -7.75
C ASP A 6 -9.69 -0.21 -6.48
N ASP A 7 -10.47 -1.27 -6.64
CA ASP A 7 -10.99 -2.03 -5.50
C ASP A 7 -9.86 -2.75 -4.73
N ALA A 8 -8.83 -3.22 -5.44
CA ALA A 8 -7.66 -3.83 -4.80
C ALA A 8 -6.89 -2.82 -3.94
N LEU A 9 -6.68 -1.60 -4.45
CA LEU A 9 -6.03 -0.53 -3.69
C LEU A 9 -6.82 -0.17 -2.43
N LYS A 10 -8.13 -0.05 -2.56
CA LYS A 10 -9.03 0.23 -1.43
C LYS A 10 -9.01 -0.89 -0.38
N ALA A 11 -8.97 -2.14 -0.85
CA ALA A 11 -8.89 -3.30 0.04
C ALA A 11 -7.57 -3.29 0.83
N ILE A 12 -6.44 -2.98 0.20
CA ILE A 12 -5.15 -2.87 0.88
C ILE A 12 -5.21 -1.78 1.96
N GLN A 13 -5.75 -0.61 1.65
CA GLN A 13 -5.88 0.47 2.64
C GLN A 13 -6.78 0.08 3.81
N ASP A 14 -7.87 -0.64 3.55
CA ASP A 14 -8.75 -1.12 4.61
C ASP A 14 -8.04 -2.13 5.51
N ILE A 15 -7.31 -3.08 4.92
CA ILE A 15 -6.52 -4.07 5.66
C ILE A 15 -5.49 -3.39 6.54
N VAL A 16 -4.71 -2.46 5.97
CA VAL A 16 -3.66 -1.73 6.69
C VAL A 16 -4.24 -0.81 7.75
N GLY A 17 -5.36 -0.15 7.45
CA GLY A 17 -6.02 0.75 8.38
C GLY A 17 -6.54 0.08 9.65
N LYS A 18 -6.76 -1.24 9.62
CA LYS A 18 -7.15 -2.03 10.79
C LYS A 18 -5.97 -2.47 11.65
N VAL A 19 -4.74 -2.31 11.19
CA VAL A 19 -3.55 -2.64 11.96
C VAL A 19 -3.41 -1.65 13.11
N GLU A 20 -3.25 -2.16 14.33
CA GLU A 20 -3.05 -1.32 15.49
C GLU A 20 -1.79 -0.47 15.34
N GLY A 21 -1.91 0.82 15.55
CA GLY A 21 -0.82 1.78 15.39
C GLY A 21 -0.94 2.65 14.13
N ILE A 22 -1.73 2.25 13.15
CA ILE A 22 -2.04 3.07 11.98
C ILE A 22 -3.18 4.02 12.35
N ARG A 23 -2.91 5.33 12.27
CA ARG A 23 -3.89 6.36 12.64
C ARG A 23 -4.72 6.84 11.47
N ALA A 24 -4.12 6.89 10.27
CA ALA A 24 -4.80 7.35 9.07
C ALA A 24 -4.44 6.47 7.88
N ALA A 25 -5.46 6.00 7.17
CA ALA A 25 -5.33 5.22 5.95
C ALA A 25 -6.38 5.69 4.94
N PRO A 26 -6.16 6.87 4.30
CA PRO A 26 -7.13 7.41 3.35
C PRO A 26 -7.32 6.47 2.16
N GLU A 27 -8.53 6.48 1.61
CA GLU A 27 -8.90 5.60 0.48
C GLU A 27 -7.99 5.79 -0.73
N TYR A 28 -7.59 7.04 -0.99
CA TYR A 28 -6.60 7.39 -2.01
C TYR A 28 -5.45 8.17 -1.39
N ALA A 29 -4.26 8.08 -2.00
CA ALA A 29 -3.13 8.89 -1.59
C ALA A 29 -3.47 10.38 -1.68
N THR A 30 -3.04 11.16 -0.68
CA THR A 30 -3.34 12.58 -0.58
C THR A 30 -2.04 13.41 -0.67
N ASP A 31 -2.16 14.64 -1.16
CA ASP A 31 -1.03 15.58 -1.19
C ASP A 31 -0.65 16.04 0.23
N LYS A 32 -1.65 16.13 1.11
CA LYS A 32 -1.44 16.54 2.48
C LYS A 32 -1.15 15.34 3.37
N VAL A 33 -0.03 15.39 4.09
CA VAL A 33 0.37 14.33 5.01
C VAL A 33 -0.56 14.33 6.24
N PRO A 34 -1.22 13.20 6.55
CA PRO A 34 -2.03 13.10 7.75
C PRO A 34 -1.18 13.16 9.02
N PRO A 35 -1.75 13.62 10.16
CA PRO A 35 -1.05 13.58 11.44
C PRO A 35 -0.90 12.14 11.95
N GLY A 36 0.16 11.90 12.72
CA GLY A 36 0.42 10.60 13.32
C GLY A 36 0.99 9.58 12.31
N THR A 37 0.83 8.31 12.61
CA THR A 37 1.25 7.21 11.73
C THR A 37 0.20 6.99 10.65
N TRP A 38 0.62 6.98 9.40
CA TRP A 38 -0.28 6.93 8.26
C TRP A 38 0.18 5.93 7.21
N SER A 39 -0.77 5.54 6.36
CA SER A 39 -0.47 4.70 5.19
C SER A 39 -1.07 5.32 3.93
N MET A 40 -0.38 5.12 2.80
CA MET A 40 -0.85 5.50 1.48
C MET A 40 -0.54 4.40 0.49
N VAL A 41 -1.50 4.09 -0.37
CA VAL A 41 -1.41 3.04 -1.39
C VAL A 41 -1.53 3.67 -2.76
N PHE A 42 -0.71 3.20 -3.69
CA PHE A 42 -0.70 3.70 -5.06
C PHE A 42 -0.14 2.64 -6.01
N PRO A 43 -0.55 2.65 -7.29
CA PRO A 43 0.05 1.75 -8.28
C PRO A 43 1.46 2.20 -8.62
N VAL A 44 2.36 1.24 -8.80
CA VAL A 44 3.77 1.52 -9.18
C VAL A 44 4.00 1.19 -10.65
N SER A 45 3.69 -0.03 -11.03
CA SER A 45 3.88 -0.53 -12.39
C SER A 45 3.05 -1.78 -12.60
N GLY A 46 2.98 -2.23 -13.82
CA GLY A 46 2.27 -3.45 -14.15
C GLY A 46 2.09 -3.60 -15.64
N GLU A 47 1.35 -4.62 -16.02
CA GLU A 47 0.95 -4.82 -17.41
C GLU A 47 -0.48 -5.34 -17.48
N TYR A 48 -1.14 -5.00 -18.56
CA TYR A 48 -2.44 -5.53 -18.90
C TYR A 48 -2.33 -6.43 -20.10
N THR A 49 -3.01 -7.56 -20.04
CA THR A 49 -3.15 -8.46 -21.19
C THR A 49 -4.60 -8.74 -21.47
N GLU A 50 -4.94 -8.78 -22.77
CA GLU A 50 -6.26 -9.16 -23.22
C GLU A 50 -6.33 -10.67 -23.35
N LYS A 51 -7.41 -11.26 -22.82
CA LYS A 51 -7.69 -12.68 -23.00
C LYS A 51 -8.49 -12.89 -24.30
N PRO A 52 -8.41 -14.11 -24.90
CA PRO A 52 -9.20 -14.43 -26.10
C PRO A 52 -10.71 -14.21 -25.93
N THR A 53 -11.21 -14.22 -24.70
CA THR A 53 -12.62 -13.99 -24.37
C THR A 53 -13.04 -12.51 -24.38
N GLY A 54 -12.11 -11.59 -24.66
CA GLY A 54 -12.36 -10.15 -24.58
C GLY A 54 -12.33 -9.58 -23.17
N THR A 55 -11.88 -10.35 -22.18
CA THR A 55 -11.66 -9.90 -20.82
C THR A 55 -10.22 -9.44 -20.63
N MET A 56 -9.93 -8.76 -19.52
CA MET A 56 -8.61 -8.19 -19.26
C MET A 56 -8.01 -8.82 -18.01
N LYS A 57 -6.71 -9.09 -18.07
CA LYS A 57 -5.93 -9.52 -16.93
C LYS A 57 -4.85 -8.48 -16.64
N GLY A 58 -4.72 -8.10 -15.37
CA GLY A 58 -3.67 -7.22 -14.90
C GLY A 58 -2.69 -7.95 -13.99
N LEU A 59 -1.43 -7.60 -14.10
CA LEU A 59 -0.38 -8.03 -13.17
C LEU A 59 0.31 -6.78 -12.69
N HIS A 60 0.17 -6.46 -11.40
CA HIS A 60 0.54 -5.16 -10.85
C HIS A 60 1.58 -5.25 -9.74
N ALA A 61 2.42 -4.22 -9.66
CA ALA A 61 3.20 -3.90 -8.47
C ALA A 61 2.56 -2.68 -7.81
N ILE A 62 2.23 -2.81 -6.53
CA ILE A 62 1.52 -1.78 -5.77
C ILE A 62 2.43 -1.27 -4.66
N GLY A 63 2.57 0.05 -4.57
CA GLY A 63 3.32 0.71 -3.52
C GLY A 63 2.46 0.98 -2.30
N LEU A 64 3.07 0.85 -1.14
CA LEU A 64 2.45 1.12 0.14
C LEU A 64 3.44 1.85 1.05
N TYR A 65 3.12 3.07 1.42
CA TYR A 65 3.88 3.82 2.41
C TYR A 65 3.26 3.67 3.79
N VAL A 66 4.12 3.43 4.79
CA VAL A 66 3.73 3.42 6.20
C VAL A 66 4.76 4.25 6.96
N TYR A 67 4.41 5.47 7.30
CA TYR A 67 5.32 6.43 7.91
C TYR A 67 4.75 7.04 9.19
N THR A 68 5.65 7.49 10.04
CA THR A 68 5.30 8.22 11.27
C THR A 68 6.19 9.46 11.40
N PRO A 69 5.70 10.55 12.00
CA PRO A 69 6.54 11.73 12.24
C PRO A 69 7.78 11.38 13.05
N ARG A 70 8.92 11.93 12.62
CA ARG A 70 10.19 11.75 13.33
C ARG A 70 10.35 12.87 14.36
N ILE A 71 10.21 12.51 15.64
CA ILE A 71 10.34 13.46 16.76
C ILE A 71 11.62 13.12 17.53
N ASP A 72 11.71 11.92 18.07
CA ASP A 72 12.89 11.36 18.75
C ASP A 72 13.22 10.06 18.05
N LEU A 73 14.43 9.92 17.51
CA LEU A 73 14.75 8.80 16.64
C LEU A 73 14.53 7.45 17.33
N ALA A 74 15.00 7.27 18.56
CA ALA A 74 14.86 5.99 19.26
C ALA A 74 13.38 5.64 19.51
N LYS A 75 12.58 6.62 19.94
CA LYS A 75 11.14 6.42 20.19
C LYS A 75 10.38 6.21 18.88
N THR A 76 10.74 6.94 17.83
CA THR A 76 10.14 6.79 16.51
C THR A 76 10.40 5.39 15.95
N LEU A 77 11.64 4.91 16.00
CA LEU A 77 12.01 3.58 15.53
C LEU A 77 11.32 2.47 16.35
N ALA A 78 11.24 2.62 17.68
CA ALA A 78 10.56 1.68 18.54
C ALA A 78 9.07 1.53 18.21
N LYS A 79 8.46 2.60 17.67
CA LYS A 79 7.06 2.62 17.24
C LYS A 79 6.87 2.05 15.83
N ILE A 80 7.72 2.44 14.88
CA ILE A 80 7.49 2.14 13.46
C ILE A 80 8.08 0.79 13.01
N ILE A 81 9.19 0.35 13.59
CA ILE A 81 9.81 -0.92 13.17
C ILE A 81 8.88 -2.11 13.39
N PRO A 82 8.22 -2.27 14.56
CA PRO A 82 7.30 -3.40 14.77
C PRO A 82 6.09 -3.39 13.82
N LEU A 83 5.71 -2.24 13.28
CA LEU A 83 4.59 -2.15 12.35
C LEU A 83 4.88 -2.83 11.00
N GLY A 84 6.14 -2.95 10.61
CA GLY A 84 6.52 -3.60 9.35
C GLY A 84 5.98 -5.01 9.24
N ASP A 85 6.26 -5.84 10.23
CA ASP A 85 5.77 -7.23 10.27
C ASP A 85 4.25 -7.29 10.36
N LYS A 86 3.65 -6.42 11.16
CA LYS A 86 2.19 -6.40 11.33
C LYS A 86 1.47 -6.04 10.04
N VAL A 87 1.96 -5.03 9.31
CA VAL A 87 1.36 -4.60 8.04
C VAL A 87 1.56 -5.68 6.97
N ALA A 88 2.79 -6.18 6.80
CA ALA A 88 3.06 -7.23 5.82
C ALA A 88 2.25 -8.49 6.12
N GLY A 89 2.20 -8.90 7.39
CA GLY A 89 1.42 -10.06 7.83
C GLY A 89 -0.07 -9.90 7.57
N ALA A 90 -0.62 -8.72 7.84
CA ALA A 90 -2.04 -8.45 7.60
C ALA A 90 -2.39 -8.58 6.11
N ILE A 91 -1.54 -8.10 5.21
CA ILE A 91 -1.74 -8.22 3.77
C ILE A 91 -1.63 -9.68 3.33
N LEU A 92 -0.61 -10.41 3.80
CA LEU A 92 -0.39 -11.81 3.42
C LEU A 92 -1.46 -12.75 4.00
N ASP A 93 -2.14 -12.35 5.08
CA ASP A 93 -3.29 -13.09 5.63
C ASP A 93 -4.55 -12.93 4.77
N GLU A 94 -4.55 -11.99 3.83
CA GLU A 94 -5.63 -11.75 2.88
C GLU A 94 -5.13 -11.95 1.45
N PRO A 95 -4.83 -13.18 1.03
CA PRO A 95 -4.14 -13.45 -0.23
C PRO A 95 -4.92 -13.05 -1.49
N THR A 96 -6.21 -12.81 -1.35
CA THR A 96 -7.08 -12.32 -2.45
C THR A 96 -7.52 -10.88 -2.26
N LEU A 97 -7.03 -10.18 -1.21
CA LEU A 97 -7.40 -8.80 -0.89
C LEU A 97 -8.92 -8.62 -0.87
N TYR A 98 -9.63 -9.43 -0.06
CA TYR A 98 -11.10 -9.44 0.02
C TYR A 98 -11.77 -9.77 -1.34
N ASP A 99 -11.20 -10.71 -2.09
CA ASP A 99 -11.67 -11.11 -3.43
C ASP A 99 -11.57 -10.01 -4.51
N THR A 100 -10.79 -8.98 -4.26
CA THR A 100 -10.52 -7.94 -5.26
C THR A 100 -9.35 -8.27 -6.18
N ALA A 101 -8.55 -9.28 -5.82
CA ALA A 101 -7.46 -9.82 -6.61
C ALA A 101 -7.50 -11.33 -6.58
N SER A 102 -6.88 -11.96 -7.57
CA SER A 102 -6.78 -13.43 -7.62
C SER A 102 -5.68 -13.94 -6.70
N SER A 103 -4.58 -13.19 -6.59
CA SER A 103 -3.46 -13.53 -5.72
C SER A 103 -2.55 -12.32 -5.53
N VAL A 104 -1.73 -12.38 -4.49
CA VAL A 104 -0.63 -11.45 -4.25
C VAL A 104 0.68 -12.22 -4.14
N GLY A 105 1.76 -11.61 -4.59
CA GLY A 105 3.09 -12.20 -4.51
C GLY A 105 3.92 -11.68 -3.35
N ALA A 106 5.21 -11.55 -3.56
CA ALA A 106 6.14 -11.11 -2.52
C ALA A 106 5.95 -9.64 -2.17
N ILE A 107 6.23 -9.30 -0.92
CA ILE A 107 6.27 -7.92 -0.44
C ILE A 107 7.73 -7.58 -0.16
N ASN A 108 8.27 -6.62 -0.89
CA ASN A 108 9.61 -6.08 -0.66
C ASN A 108 9.50 -4.76 0.08
N TYR A 109 10.56 -4.36 0.75
CA TYR A 109 10.57 -3.07 1.44
C TYR A 109 11.91 -2.36 1.31
N GLU A 110 11.83 -1.05 1.44
CA GLU A 110 12.93 -0.16 1.80
C GLU A 110 12.52 0.60 3.05
N PHE A 111 13.48 0.84 3.94
CA PHE A 111 13.21 1.59 5.17
C PHE A 111 13.94 2.93 5.12
N ASN A 112 13.20 4.00 5.41
CA ASN A 112 13.75 5.35 5.47
C ASN A 112 13.74 5.86 6.91
N MET A 113 14.92 6.23 7.42
CA MET A 113 15.04 6.79 8.77
C MET A 113 14.68 8.28 8.82
N ALA A 114 14.81 8.97 7.70
CA ALA A 114 14.44 10.38 7.58
C ALA A 114 14.08 10.70 6.14
N LEU A 115 12.79 10.87 5.87
CA LEU A 115 12.28 11.30 4.57
C LEU A 115 11.57 12.63 4.76
N ASN A 116 11.93 13.62 3.95
CA ASN A 116 11.26 14.92 3.99
C ASN A 116 10.01 14.87 3.12
N VAL A 117 8.83 14.96 3.75
CA VAL A 117 7.53 15.02 3.08
C VAL A 117 6.94 16.41 3.08
N GLY A 118 7.68 17.39 3.60
CA GLY A 118 7.30 18.80 3.57
C GLY A 118 7.90 19.54 2.39
N THR A 119 7.97 20.87 2.53
CA THR A 119 8.53 21.76 1.52
C THR A 119 9.92 22.23 1.96
N ILE A 120 10.64 22.94 1.07
CA ILE A 120 11.93 23.54 1.41
C ILE A 120 11.80 24.55 2.56
N SER A 121 10.71 25.33 2.56
CA SER A 121 10.47 26.36 3.59
C SER A 121 9.84 25.80 4.87
N ALA A 122 9.21 24.62 4.80
CA ALA A 122 8.55 23.96 5.93
C ALA A 122 8.83 22.44 5.88
N PRO A 123 10.08 22.03 6.21
CA PRO A 123 10.43 20.61 6.17
C PRO A 123 9.66 19.82 7.22
N ALA A 124 9.25 18.62 6.85
CA ALA A 124 8.58 17.68 7.73
C ALA A 124 9.19 16.30 7.53
N TYR A 125 9.89 15.79 8.53
CA TYR A 125 10.57 14.51 8.43
C TYR A 125 9.75 13.39 9.03
N VAL A 126 9.73 12.26 8.32
CA VAL A 126 9.08 11.03 8.74
C VAL A 126 10.08 9.86 8.65
N ALA A 127 9.79 8.80 9.37
CA ALA A 127 10.50 7.54 9.27
C ALA A 127 9.50 6.42 9.03
N GLY A 128 9.90 5.40 8.28
CA GLY A 128 9.05 4.25 8.05
C GLY A 128 9.37 3.44 6.82
N TRP A 129 8.36 2.75 6.36
CA TRP A 129 8.43 1.69 5.37
C TRP A 129 7.91 2.12 4.02
N SER A 130 8.67 1.81 2.98
CA SER A 130 8.20 1.82 1.59
C SER A 130 8.09 0.38 1.14
N PHE A 131 6.87 -0.15 1.12
CA PHE A 131 6.62 -1.50 0.64
C PHE A 131 6.26 -1.50 -0.84
N VAL A 132 6.64 -2.56 -1.54
CA VAL A 132 6.11 -2.87 -2.87
C VAL A 132 5.55 -4.28 -2.83
N ILE A 133 4.27 -4.41 -3.13
CA ILE A 133 3.56 -5.67 -3.21
C ILE A 133 3.60 -6.10 -4.68
N TYR A 134 4.33 -7.19 -4.95
CA TYR A 134 4.53 -7.68 -6.32
C TYR A 134 3.50 -8.72 -6.72
N ASP A 135 3.34 -8.89 -8.01
CA ASP A 135 2.54 -9.95 -8.62
C ASP A 135 1.10 -9.97 -8.11
N VAL A 136 0.50 -8.79 -7.99
CA VAL A 136 -0.93 -8.66 -7.69
C VAL A 136 -1.69 -8.95 -8.98
N LYS A 137 -2.30 -10.14 -9.04
CA LYS A 137 -3.07 -10.60 -10.21
C LYS A 137 -4.51 -10.16 -10.10
N ILE A 138 -4.98 -9.45 -11.10
CA ILE A 138 -6.35 -8.94 -11.16
C ILE A 138 -7.00 -9.42 -12.45
N ASP A 139 -8.09 -10.14 -12.31
CA ASP A 139 -8.89 -10.67 -13.40
C ASP A 139 -10.15 -9.83 -13.57
N ASN A 140 -10.13 -8.95 -14.55
CA ASN A 140 -11.33 -8.22 -14.91
C ASN A 140 -12.14 -9.09 -15.90
N THR A 141 -13.25 -9.62 -15.43
CA THR A 141 -14.11 -10.52 -16.18
C THR A 141 -15.18 -9.79 -16.98
N GLU A 142 -15.25 -8.47 -16.87
CA GLU A 142 -16.16 -7.67 -17.68
C GLU A 142 -15.65 -7.62 -19.12
N ILE A 143 -16.59 -7.69 -20.06
CA ILE A 143 -16.28 -7.57 -21.48
C ILE A 143 -15.85 -6.15 -21.75
N LEU A 144 -14.67 -6.01 -22.38
CA LEU A 144 -14.16 -4.70 -22.80
C LEU A 144 -14.99 -4.16 -23.95
N ALA A 145 -15.46 -2.95 -23.79
CA ALA A 145 -16.26 -2.27 -24.82
C ALA A 145 -15.38 -1.37 -25.69
#